data_40d66e6c92fe71ac1332304964ec9f8e
#
_entry.id   40d66e6c92fe71ac1332304964ec9f8e
#
_cell.length_a   1.000
_cell.length_b   1.000
_cell.length_c   1.000
_cell.angle_alpha   90.00
_cell.angle_beta   90.00
_cell.angle_gamma   90.00
#
_symmetry.space_group_name_H-M   'P 1'
#
loop_
_entity.id
_entity.type
_entity.pdbx_description
1 polymer ?
#
loop_
_entity_poly.entity_id
_entity_poly.type
_entity_poly.pdbx_seq_one_letter_code
_entity_poly.pdbx_strand_id
1 'polypeptide(L)'
;GLGYSGPNKATAAKPVKSARVVGDVLGRYHPHGDTAAYDALVRMAQDFSQRYPLIDGQGNFGSRDGDGAAAMRYTEARLSRITGLLLDEIDMGTVDFVPNYDGSTEEPSQLPARLPFTLLNGASGIAVGLATEIPSHNLREVADACIALVKNDKLSDEELLAIIPGPDYCGGGQIISPASDIADAYRTGRGSLKVRARWKIEDLARGQWQLVVQELPPGVS
;
A
#
# COMPACT_ATOMS: atom_id res chain seq x y z
N GLY A 1 14.99 -2.45 11.25
CA GLY A 1 15.00 -3.54 10.88
C GLY A 1 15.49 -4.36 9.72
N LEU A 2 15.03 -4.15 8.50
CA LEU A 2 15.40 -4.98 7.33
C LEU A 2 16.74 -4.58 6.66
N GLY A 3 17.52 -3.71 7.31
CA GLY A 3 18.86 -3.36 6.85
C GLY A 3 18.87 -2.71 5.48
N TYR A 4 18.15 -1.60 5.33
CA TYR A 4 18.18 -0.85 4.07
C TYR A 4 19.61 -0.42 3.72
N SER A 5 20.08 -0.82 2.56
CA SER A 5 21.47 -0.62 2.12
C SER A 5 21.61 0.30 0.90
N GLY A 6 20.60 1.10 0.61
CA GLY A 6 20.61 2.12 -0.45
C GLY A 6 19.84 1.74 -1.71
N PRO A 7 19.86 2.61 -2.73
CA PRO A 7 19.07 2.47 -3.94
C PRO A 7 19.26 1.13 -4.65
N ASN A 8 18.17 0.53 -5.07
CA ASN A 8 18.14 -0.72 -5.84
C ASN A 8 18.64 -1.98 -5.13
N LYS A 9 18.93 -1.92 -3.83
CA LYS A 9 19.41 -3.09 -3.07
C LYS A 9 18.32 -3.82 -2.29
N ALA A 10 17.15 -3.20 -2.10
CA ALA A 10 16.07 -3.80 -1.34
C ALA A 10 15.64 -5.17 -1.89
N THR A 11 15.44 -5.27 -3.20
CA THR A 11 15.04 -6.53 -3.87
C THR A 11 16.18 -7.53 -4.05
N ALA A 12 17.44 -7.08 -3.97
CA ALA A 12 18.62 -7.95 -4.01
C ALA A 12 18.94 -8.57 -2.65
N ALA A 13 18.37 -8.04 -1.55
CA ALA A 13 18.57 -8.58 -0.22
C ALA A 13 17.91 -9.95 -0.10
N LYS A 14 18.55 -10.85 0.64
CA LYS A 14 17.94 -12.13 1.00
C LYS A 14 16.83 -11.90 2.02
N PRO A 15 15.69 -12.61 1.91
CA PRO A 15 14.67 -12.57 2.93
C PRO A 15 15.21 -12.99 4.30
N VAL A 16 14.68 -12.36 5.34
CA VAL A 16 15.04 -12.60 6.74
C VAL A 16 13.82 -13.16 7.46
N LYS A 17 14.01 -14.03 8.43
CA LYS A 17 12.90 -14.53 9.27
C LYS A 17 12.09 -13.37 9.85
N SER A 18 10.79 -13.42 9.72
CA SER A 18 9.89 -12.38 10.24
C SER A 18 10.06 -12.21 11.76
N ALA A 19 10.28 -13.29 12.50
CA ALA A 19 10.55 -13.24 13.93
C ALA A 19 11.77 -12.37 14.29
N ARG A 20 12.81 -12.38 13.47
CA ARG A 20 13.99 -11.53 13.67
C ARG A 20 13.68 -10.06 13.44
N VAL A 21 12.93 -9.75 12.38
CA VAL A 21 12.49 -8.38 12.09
C VAL A 21 11.64 -7.83 13.24
N VAL A 22 10.67 -8.60 13.71
CA VAL A 22 9.82 -8.23 14.84
C VAL A 22 10.66 -8.01 16.10
N GLY A 23 11.61 -8.89 16.40
CA GLY A 23 12.51 -8.74 17.54
C GLY A 23 13.35 -7.46 17.49
N ASP A 24 13.90 -7.12 16.34
CA ASP A 24 14.67 -5.89 16.15
C ASP A 24 13.79 -4.63 16.32
N VAL A 25 12.56 -4.64 15.79
CA VAL A 25 11.61 -3.53 15.93
C VAL A 25 11.24 -3.32 17.40
N LEU A 26 10.90 -4.39 18.12
CA LEU A 26 10.55 -4.31 19.53
C LEU A 26 11.70 -3.84 20.40
N GLY A 27 12.91 -4.31 20.09
CA GLY A 27 14.11 -4.00 20.87
C GLY A 27 14.56 -2.54 20.72
N ARG A 28 14.38 -1.93 19.55
CA ARG A 28 14.98 -0.63 19.22
C ARG A 28 14.00 0.51 19.06
N TYR A 29 12.80 0.25 18.51
CA TYR A 29 11.93 1.33 18.00
C TYR A 29 10.54 1.34 18.61
N HIS A 30 9.97 0.19 18.93
CA HIS A 30 8.56 0.10 19.29
C HIS A 30 8.32 -0.96 20.36
N PRO A 31 8.44 -0.62 21.66
CA PRO A 31 8.39 -1.58 22.76
C PRO A 31 6.96 -1.98 23.11
N HIS A 32 6.18 -2.40 22.13
CA HIS A 32 4.84 -2.94 22.26
C HIS A 32 4.83 -4.45 21.99
N GLY A 33 3.68 -5.09 22.04
CA GLY A 33 3.59 -6.53 21.85
C GLY A 33 4.07 -6.99 20.46
N ASP A 34 4.63 -8.18 20.40
CA ASP A 34 5.11 -8.79 19.14
C ASP A 34 3.99 -9.01 18.11
N THR A 35 2.78 -9.33 18.58
CA THR A 35 1.60 -9.50 17.72
C THR A 35 1.30 -8.24 16.90
N ALA A 36 1.31 -7.08 17.53
CA ALA A 36 1.06 -5.81 16.83
C ALA A 36 2.11 -5.53 15.76
N ALA A 37 3.38 -5.76 16.06
CA ALA A 37 4.47 -5.57 15.11
C ALA A 37 4.40 -6.56 13.94
N TYR A 38 4.10 -7.83 14.23
CA TYR A 38 3.95 -8.84 13.19
C TYR A 38 2.73 -8.60 12.32
N ASP A 39 1.59 -8.24 12.89
CA ASP A 39 0.37 -7.94 12.12
C ASP A 39 0.60 -6.77 11.15
N ALA A 40 1.35 -5.75 11.56
CA ALA A 40 1.74 -4.66 10.68
C ALA A 40 2.65 -5.14 9.53
N LEU A 41 3.64 -5.99 9.82
CA LEU A 41 4.51 -6.59 8.82
C LEU A 41 3.72 -7.41 7.80
N VAL A 42 2.82 -8.25 8.28
CA VAL A 42 1.95 -9.10 7.46
C VAL A 42 1.11 -8.23 6.51
N ARG A 43 0.47 -7.20 7.02
CA ARG A 43 -0.36 -6.31 6.21
C ARG A 43 0.44 -5.62 5.10
N MET A 44 1.64 -5.18 5.38
CA MET A 44 2.53 -4.56 4.38
C MET A 44 2.99 -5.53 3.28
N ALA A 45 2.88 -6.84 3.50
CA ALA A 45 3.25 -7.87 2.53
C ALA A 45 2.06 -8.43 1.74
N GLN A 46 0.83 -8.08 2.11
CA GLN A 46 -0.38 -8.61 1.47
C GLN A 46 -0.76 -7.77 0.25
N ASP A 47 -0.76 -8.36 -0.94
CA ASP A 47 -1.17 -7.72 -2.18
C ASP A 47 -2.69 -7.46 -2.28
N PHE A 48 -3.48 -8.16 -1.47
CA PHE A 48 -4.91 -7.90 -1.33
C PHE A 48 -5.25 -6.81 -0.30
N SER A 49 -4.28 -6.40 0.53
CA SER A 49 -4.41 -5.30 1.50
C SER A 49 -3.75 -4.01 1.02
N GLN A 50 -2.65 -4.13 0.25
CA GLN A 50 -1.86 -3.01 -0.25
C GLN A 50 -1.83 -3.07 -1.77
N ARG A 51 -2.16 -1.96 -2.45
CA ARG A 51 -2.01 -1.88 -3.91
C ARG A 51 -0.55 -2.06 -4.34
N TYR A 52 0.37 -1.49 -3.57
CA TYR A 52 1.81 -1.62 -3.75
C TYR A 52 2.43 -2.09 -2.43
N PRO A 53 2.54 -3.40 -2.21
CA PRO A 53 3.12 -3.92 -0.97
C PRO A 53 4.54 -3.41 -0.73
N LEU A 54 4.81 -2.96 0.50
CA LEU A 54 6.13 -2.44 0.91
C LEU A 54 7.09 -3.56 1.30
N ILE A 55 6.57 -4.74 1.55
CA ILE A 55 7.31 -5.93 1.95
C ILE A 55 7.05 -7.04 0.94
N ASP A 56 8.13 -7.71 0.53
CA ASP A 56 8.08 -8.99 -0.16
C ASP A 56 8.11 -10.09 0.88
N GLY A 57 7.01 -10.84 0.99
CA GLY A 57 6.90 -11.96 1.91
C GLY A 57 7.16 -13.31 1.24
N GLN A 58 7.76 -14.23 1.98
CA GLN A 58 7.86 -15.64 1.62
C GLN A 58 7.16 -16.49 2.66
N GLY A 59 6.29 -17.39 2.22
CA GLY A 59 5.46 -18.21 3.07
C GLY A 59 4.00 -17.80 3.03
N ASN A 60 3.23 -18.25 4.01
CA ASN A 60 1.82 -17.95 4.11
C ASN A 60 1.58 -16.63 4.85
N PHE A 61 1.16 -15.60 4.13
CA PHE A 61 0.78 -14.29 4.67
C PHE A 61 -0.74 -14.08 4.72
N GLY A 62 -1.50 -15.16 4.68
CA GLY A 62 -2.95 -15.08 4.68
C GLY A 62 -3.55 -15.02 3.29
N SER A 63 -4.86 -14.93 3.24
CA SER A 63 -5.63 -14.82 2.00
C SER A 63 -6.73 -13.76 2.12
N ARG A 64 -7.24 -13.35 0.97
CA ARG A 64 -8.39 -12.45 0.87
C ARG A 64 -9.65 -13.03 1.53
N ASP A 65 -9.75 -14.36 1.59
CA ASP A 65 -10.89 -15.07 2.17
C ASP A 65 -10.87 -15.13 3.71
N GLY A 66 -9.90 -14.44 4.33
CA GLY A 66 -9.82 -14.32 5.77
C GLY A 66 -8.91 -15.33 6.45
N ASP A 67 -8.17 -16.14 5.67
CA ASP A 67 -7.15 -17.00 6.26
C ASP A 67 -6.05 -16.16 6.90
N GLY A 68 -5.66 -16.55 8.12
CA GLY A 68 -4.59 -15.88 8.83
C GLY A 68 -3.20 -16.23 8.28
N ALA A 69 -2.23 -15.37 8.55
CA ALA A 69 -0.84 -15.65 8.24
C ALA A 69 -0.28 -16.76 9.14
N ALA A 70 0.71 -17.50 8.63
CA ALA A 70 1.50 -18.40 9.45
C ALA A 70 2.24 -17.61 10.56
N ALA A 71 2.61 -18.30 11.64
CA ALA A 71 3.38 -17.69 12.72
C ALA A 71 4.71 -17.11 12.20
N MET A 72 5.20 -16.05 12.86
CA MET A 72 6.38 -15.29 12.43
C MET A 72 7.66 -16.12 12.31
N ARG A 73 7.74 -17.25 12.99
CA ARG A 73 8.88 -18.18 12.88
C ARG A 73 8.92 -18.94 11.55
N TYR A 74 7.81 -18.99 10.81
CA TYR A 74 7.70 -19.73 9.55
C TYR A 74 7.78 -18.84 8.32
N THR A 75 7.59 -17.54 8.46
CA THR A 75 7.59 -16.62 7.33
C THR A 75 8.91 -15.86 7.24
N GLU A 76 9.21 -15.39 6.03
CA GLU A 76 10.38 -14.56 5.75
C GLU A 76 9.94 -13.29 5.05
N ALA A 77 10.71 -12.22 5.19
CA ALA A 77 10.39 -10.92 4.64
C ALA A 77 11.64 -10.17 4.18
N ARG A 78 11.45 -9.34 3.19
CA ARG A 78 12.42 -8.31 2.75
C ARG A 78 11.65 -7.09 2.26
N LEU A 79 12.35 -5.96 2.13
CA LEU A 79 11.75 -4.76 1.55
C LEU A 79 11.46 -4.99 0.06
N SER A 80 10.30 -4.54 -0.42
CA SER A 80 9.99 -4.52 -1.84
C SER A 80 10.71 -3.38 -2.55
N ARG A 81 10.77 -3.46 -3.89
CA ARG A 81 11.45 -2.45 -4.69
C ARG A 81 10.85 -1.05 -4.54
N ILE A 82 9.53 -0.96 -4.45
CA ILE A 82 8.83 0.33 -4.32
C ILE A 82 9.18 1.07 -3.02
N THR A 83 9.63 0.35 -2.00
CA THR A 83 10.05 0.94 -0.73
C THR A 83 11.23 1.89 -0.88
N GLY A 84 12.02 1.76 -1.97
CA GLY A 84 13.05 2.74 -2.33
C GLY A 84 12.49 4.16 -2.44
N LEU A 85 11.27 4.35 -2.89
CA LEU A 85 10.62 5.67 -2.95
C LEU A 85 10.40 6.30 -1.58
N LEU A 86 10.41 5.51 -0.51
CA LEU A 86 10.30 5.98 0.87
C LEU A 86 11.65 6.16 1.56
N LEU A 87 12.68 5.38 1.17
CA LEU A 87 13.89 5.23 1.97
C LEU A 87 15.17 5.68 1.28
N ASP A 88 15.20 5.81 -0.05
CA ASP A 88 16.44 6.09 -0.78
C ASP A 88 17.14 7.38 -0.35
N GLU A 89 16.40 8.40 0.04
CA GLU A 89 16.93 9.71 0.42
C GLU A 89 17.06 9.92 1.94
N ILE A 90 16.90 8.86 2.74
CA ILE A 90 16.86 8.96 4.20
C ILE A 90 18.14 9.53 4.81
N ASP A 91 19.29 9.28 4.20
CA ASP A 91 20.61 9.72 4.65
C ASP A 91 21.09 11.01 3.96
N MET A 92 20.22 11.70 3.22
CA MET A 92 20.58 12.88 2.44
C MET A 92 20.21 14.22 3.13
N GLY A 93 19.94 14.20 4.44
CA GLY A 93 19.51 15.41 5.17
C GLY A 93 18.08 15.83 4.86
N THR A 94 17.27 14.95 4.30
CA THR A 94 15.88 15.23 3.89
C THR A 94 14.90 15.21 5.04
N VAL A 95 15.22 14.52 6.13
CA VAL A 95 14.38 14.38 7.33
C VAL A 95 15.22 14.52 8.59
N ASP A 96 14.57 14.96 9.66
CA ASP A 96 15.19 15.03 10.98
C ASP A 96 15.16 13.67 11.66
N PHE A 97 16.18 13.40 12.47
CA PHE A 97 16.26 12.23 13.33
C PHE A 97 15.97 12.64 14.76
N VAL A 98 15.26 11.80 15.47
CA VAL A 98 14.90 12.00 16.87
C VAL A 98 15.31 10.77 17.69
N PRO A 99 15.56 10.91 19.00
CA PRO A 99 15.84 9.76 19.85
C PRO A 99 14.70 8.73 19.82
N ASN A 100 15.04 7.45 19.85
CA ASN A 100 14.06 6.40 20.06
C ASN A 100 13.49 6.44 21.50
N TYR A 101 12.65 5.48 21.87
CA TYR A 101 11.92 5.46 23.14
C TYR A 101 12.83 5.48 24.39
N ASP A 102 14.04 4.93 24.32
CA ASP A 102 15.00 4.89 25.45
C ASP A 102 16.25 5.75 25.25
N GLY A 103 16.33 6.48 24.14
CA GLY A 103 17.46 7.35 23.79
C GLY A 103 18.73 6.60 23.35
N SER A 104 18.69 5.29 23.20
CA SER A 104 19.87 4.49 22.81
C SER A 104 20.25 4.62 21.34
N THR A 105 19.30 4.92 20.48
CA THR A 105 19.48 5.14 19.05
C THR A 105 18.59 6.29 18.57
N GLU A 106 18.79 6.71 17.31
CA GLU A 106 17.94 7.69 16.65
C GLU A 106 17.09 7.02 15.58
N GLU A 107 15.92 7.60 15.35
CA GLU A 107 15.01 7.19 14.29
C GLU A 107 14.54 8.42 13.49
N PRO A 108 14.19 8.26 12.19
CA PRO A 108 13.67 9.38 11.42
C PRO A 108 12.31 9.82 11.96
N SER A 109 12.10 11.15 12.05
CA SER A 109 10.82 11.71 12.47
C SER A 109 9.72 11.47 11.45
N GLN A 110 10.09 11.33 10.18
CA GLN A 110 9.22 10.98 9.06
C GLN A 110 10.03 10.33 7.95
N LEU A 111 9.39 9.69 7.00
CA LEU A 111 10.06 9.10 5.85
C LEU A 111 10.13 10.07 4.68
N PRO A 112 11.26 10.11 3.93
CA PRO A 112 11.45 11.02 2.80
C PRO A 112 10.76 10.50 1.53
N ALA A 113 9.45 10.44 1.54
CA ALA A 113 8.67 9.91 0.44
C ALA A 113 8.83 10.75 -0.83
N ARG A 114 9.25 10.13 -1.91
CA ARG A 114 9.39 10.76 -3.23
C ARG A 114 8.05 10.85 -3.98
N LEU A 115 7.08 10.06 -3.60
CA LEU A 115 5.70 10.10 -4.08
C LEU A 115 4.72 10.01 -2.89
N PRO A 116 3.49 10.50 -3.05
CA PRO A 116 2.50 10.48 -1.97
C PRO A 116 1.93 9.07 -1.77
N PHE A 117 2.51 8.30 -0.87
CA PHE A 117 2.06 6.93 -0.56
C PHE A 117 0.64 6.86 -0.01
N THR A 118 0.16 7.93 0.60
CA THR A 118 -1.26 8.06 0.99
C THR A 118 -2.21 7.88 -0.19
N LEU A 119 -1.83 8.33 -1.37
CA LEU A 119 -2.59 8.09 -2.60
C LEU A 119 -2.29 6.72 -3.21
N LEU A 120 -1.04 6.26 -3.18
CA LEU A 120 -0.66 4.99 -3.80
C LEU A 120 -1.33 3.80 -3.12
N ASN A 121 -1.24 3.72 -1.80
CA ASN A 121 -1.78 2.60 -1.03
C ASN A 121 -3.10 2.92 -0.32
N GLY A 122 -3.55 4.16 -0.41
CA GLY A 122 -4.69 4.60 0.36
C GLY A 122 -4.37 4.74 1.85
N ALA A 123 -5.37 5.14 2.61
CA ALA A 123 -5.30 5.24 4.06
C ALA A 123 -6.69 5.09 4.65
N SER A 124 -6.79 4.48 5.82
CA SER A 124 -8.01 4.40 6.58
C SER A 124 -7.74 4.72 8.05
N GLY A 125 -8.69 5.35 8.71
CA GLY A 125 -8.57 5.66 10.12
C GLY A 125 -9.93 5.96 10.72
N ILE A 126 -10.10 5.56 11.98
CA ILE A 126 -11.31 5.79 12.75
C ILE A 126 -10.92 6.53 14.01
N ALA A 127 -11.56 7.67 14.25
CA ALA A 127 -11.46 8.45 15.48
C ALA A 127 -12.84 8.69 16.04
N VAL A 128 -12.90 9.24 17.25
CA VAL A 128 -14.20 9.55 17.86
C VAL A 128 -14.95 10.60 17.03
N GLY A 129 -16.10 10.19 16.48
CA GLY A 129 -16.94 11.05 15.65
C GLY A 129 -16.44 11.31 14.24
N LEU A 130 -15.29 10.74 13.85
CA LEU A 130 -14.69 10.95 12.54
C LEU A 130 -14.16 9.63 11.97
N ALA A 131 -14.27 9.48 10.66
CA ALA A 131 -13.63 8.40 9.93
C ALA A 131 -13.09 8.94 8.61
N THR A 132 -11.96 8.40 8.17
CA THR A 132 -11.40 8.69 6.85
C THR A 132 -11.11 7.40 6.11
N GLU A 133 -11.32 7.41 4.80
CA GLU A 133 -10.96 6.33 3.90
C GLU A 133 -10.50 6.94 2.58
N ILE A 134 -9.22 6.75 2.28
CA ILE A 134 -8.62 7.18 1.03
C ILE A 134 -8.34 5.92 0.22
N PRO A 135 -8.90 5.79 -1.00
CA PRO A 135 -8.62 4.63 -1.85
C PRO A 135 -7.20 4.68 -2.41
N SER A 136 -6.69 3.52 -2.82
CA SER A 136 -5.42 3.42 -3.56
C SER A 136 -5.53 3.97 -4.98
N HIS A 137 -4.39 4.32 -5.57
CA HIS A 137 -4.30 4.93 -6.91
C HIS A 137 -3.18 4.30 -7.72
N ASN A 138 -3.25 4.45 -9.03
CA ASN A 138 -2.27 3.92 -9.95
C ASN A 138 -0.94 4.70 -9.87
N LEU A 139 0.18 3.97 -9.75
CA LEU A 139 1.51 4.55 -9.61
C LEU A 139 1.88 5.47 -10.78
N ARG A 140 1.63 5.05 -12.02
CA ARG A 140 1.96 5.85 -13.21
C ARG A 140 1.15 7.13 -13.25
N GLU A 141 -0.14 7.06 -12.98
CA GLU A 141 -1.02 8.23 -12.94
C GLU A 141 -0.59 9.22 -11.86
N VAL A 142 -0.27 8.73 -10.67
CA VAL A 142 0.23 9.58 -9.57
C VAL A 142 1.55 10.21 -9.92
N ALA A 143 2.49 9.46 -10.49
CA ALA A 143 3.78 9.98 -10.94
C ALA A 143 3.61 11.05 -12.03
N ASP A 144 2.75 10.81 -13.02
CA ASP A 144 2.46 11.76 -14.09
C ASP A 144 1.83 13.05 -13.55
N ALA A 145 0.95 12.94 -12.56
CA ALA A 145 0.35 14.12 -11.90
C ALA A 145 1.41 14.92 -11.13
N CYS A 146 2.31 14.26 -10.42
CA CYS A 146 3.42 14.93 -9.73
C CYS A 146 4.33 15.66 -10.71
N ILE A 147 4.68 15.04 -11.83
CA ILE A 147 5.49 15.67 -12.90
C ILE A 147 4.77 16.89 -13.47
N ALA A 148 3.48 16.78 -13.74
CA ALA A 148 2.67 17.88 -14.26
C ALA A 148 2.63 19.06 -13.29
N LEU A 149 2.48 18.81 -11.99
CA LEU A 149 2.47 19.85 -10.95
C LEU A 149 3.85 20.50 -10.76
N VAL A 150 4.93 19.74 -10.89
CA VAL A 150 6.29 20.34 -10.86
C VAL A 150 6.51 21.28 -12.04
N LYS A 151 5.97 20.96 -13.21
CA LYS A 151 6.06 21.81 -14.40
C LYS A 151 5.11 23.01 -14.37
N ASN A 152 3.95 22.86 -13.73
CA ASN A 152 2.93 23.90 -13.61
C ASN A 152 2.14 23.72 -12.31
N ASP A 153 2.48 24.47 -11.30
CA ASP A 153 1.85 24.43 -9.97
C ASP A 153 0.41 25.01 -9.94
N LYS A 154 -0.03 25.55 -11.05
CA LYS A 154 -1.38 26.15 -11.22
C LYS A 154 -2.36 25.24 -11.97
N LEU A 155 -2.08 23.94 -12.06
CA LEU A 155 -3.01 22.99 -12.66
C LEU A 155 -4.38 23.04 -11.95
N SER A 156 -5.44 23.03 -12.76
CA SER A 156 -6.81 22.96 -12.24
C SER A 156 -7.14 21.54 -11.77
N ASP A 157 -8.20 21.43 -10.98
CA ASP A 157 -8.72 20.13 -10.54
C ASP A 157 -9.14 19.27 -11.75
N GLU A 158 -9.73 19.88 -12.78
CA GLU A 158 -10.11 19.19 -14.01
C GLU A 158 -8.88 18.61 -14.73
N GLU A 159 -7.79 19.36 -14.82
CA GLU A 159 -6.55 18.89 -15.43
C GLU A 159 -5.92 17.75 -14.63
N LEU A 160 -5.94 17.81 -13.30
CA LEU A 160 -5.48 16.73 -12.44
C LEU A 160 -6.34 15.48 -12.57
N LEU A 161 -7.67 15.62 -12.62
CA LEU A 161 -8.59 14.51 -12.81
C LEU A 161 -8.51 13.87 -14.20
N ALA A 162 -7.99 14.59 -15.20
CA ALA A 162 -7.67 13.98 -16.50
C ALA A 162 -6.46 13.04 -16.41
N ILE A 163 -5.52 13.31 -15.49
CA ILE A 163 -4.34 12.47 -15.26
C ILE A 163 -4.66 11.33 -14.30
N ILE A 164 -5.38 11.61 -13.22
CA ILE A 164 -5.84 10.61 -12.23
C ILE A 164 -7.37 10.58 -12.29
N PRO A 165 -7.96 9.78 -13.19
CA PRO A 165 -9.41 9.80 -13.39
C PRO A 165 -10.20 9.12 -12.28
N GLY A 166 -9.56 8.35 -11.42
CA GLY A 166 -10.21 7.66 -10.31
C GLY A 166 -9.26 6.75 -9.55
N PRO A 167 -9.79 6.05 -8.53
CA PRO A 167 -9.04 5.06 -7.76
C PRO A 167 -8.58 3.86 -8.60
N ASP A 168 -7.55 3.19 -8.08
CA ASP A 168 -7.05 1.90 -8.58
C ASP A 168 -6.96 0.94 -7.39
N TYR A 169 -7.93 0.05 -7.26
CA TYR A 169 -8.09 -0.82 -6.10
C TYR A 169 -7.19 -2.06 -6.16
N CYS A 170 -6.80 -2.55 -4.99
CA CYS A 170 -6.16 -3.85 -4.84
C CYS A 170 -7.06 -4.95 -5.44
N GLY A 171 -6.49 -5.82 -6.26
CA GLY A 171 -7.27 -6.88 -6.91
C GLY A 171 -8.13 -6.42 -8.07
N GLY A 172 -8.15 -5.14 -8.40
CA GLY A 172 -8.85 -4.60 -9.57
C GLY A 172 -10.32 -4.27 -9.33
N GLY A 173 -11.17 -4.67 -10.25
CA GLY A 173 -12.58 -4.29 -10.29
C GLY A 173 -12.82 -3.16 -11.28
N GLN A 174 -14.08 -2.90 -11.58
CA GLN A 174 -14.50 -1.85 -12.49
C GLN A 174 -15.35 -0.82 -11.76
N ILE A 175 -14.91 0.45 -11.78
CA ILE A 175 -15.69 1.55 -11.24
C ILE A 175 -16.81 1.85 -12.24
N ILE A 176 -18.06 1.79 -11.76
CA ILE A 176 -19.26 2.02 -12.57
C ILE A 176 -19.95 3.35 -12.25
N SER A 177 -19.45 4.10 -11.27
CA SER A 177 -19.92 5.44 -10.96
C SER A 177 -19.61 6.39 -12.14
N PRO A 178 -20.50 7.35 -12.46
CA PRO A 178 -20.22 8.36 -13.48
C PRO A 178 -18.99 9.21 -13.13
N ALA A 179 -18.31 9.71 -14.16
CA ALA A 179 -17.13 10.56 -13.97
C ALA A 179 -17.43 11.82 -13.14
N SER A 180 -18.64 12.37 -13.23
CA SER A 180 -19.08 13.50 -12.41
C SER A 180 -19.12 13.17 -10.92
N ASP A 181 -19.57 11.97 -10.56
CA ASP A 181 -19.61 11.52 -9.15
C ASP A 181 -18.22 11.31 -8.61
N ILE A 182 -17.30 10.77 -9.42
CA ILE A 182 -15.88 10.63 -9.05
C ILE A 182 -15.27 12.02 -8.81
N ALA A 183 -15.48 12.96 -9.71
CA ALA A 183 -14.97 14.32 -9.57
C ALA A 183 -15.51 15.02 -8.32
N ASP A 184 -16.80 14.86 -8.01
CA ASP A 184 -17.43 15.43 -6.81
C ASP A 184 -16.85 14.81 -5.53
N ALA A 185 -16.60 13.51 -5.52
CA ALA A 185 -15.95 12.85 -4.39
C ALA A 185 -14.54 13.40 -4.12
N TYR A 186 -13.76 13.66 -5.16
CA TYR A 186 -12.44 14.28 -5.01
C TYR A 186 -12.50 15.73 -4.53
N ARG A 187 -13.43 16.53 -5.05
CA ARG A 187 -13.58 17.94 -4.65
C ARG A 187 -14.06 18.11 -3.24
N THR A 188 -15.02 17.30 -2.82
CA THR A 188 -15.67 17.43 -1.50
C THR A 188 -15.01 16.59 -0.42
N GLY A 189 -14.23 15.59 -0.80
CA GLY A 189 -13.71 14.57 0.12
C GLY A 189 -14.79 13.63 0.66
N ARG A 190 -15.98 13.63 0.07
CA ARG A 190 -17.15 12.85 0.49
C ARG A 190 -17.82 12.21 -0.70
N GLY A 191 -18.39 11.05 -0.48
CA GLY A 191 -19.14 10.33 -1.50
C GLY A 191 -18.88 8.83 -1.42
N SER A 192 -19.54 8.09 -2.27
CA SER A 192 -19.32 6.66 -2.43
C SER A 192 -19.18 6.32 -3.91
N LEU A 193 -18.26 5.45 -4.22
CA LEU A 193 -18.05 4.94 -5.56
C LEU A 193 -18.55 3.51 -5.66
N LYS A 194 -19.19 3.18 -6.77
CA LYS A 194 -19.66 1.82 -7.03
C LYS A 194 -18.63 1.09 -7.86
N VAL A 195 -18.25 -0.11 -7.40
CA VAL A 195 -17.30 -0.98 -8.05
C VAL A 195 -17.95 -2.33 -8.26
N ARG A 196 -17.76 -2.91 -9.44
CA ARG A 196 -18.21 -4.26 -9.74
C ARG A 196 -17.05 -5.18 -10.08
N ALA A 197 -17.30 -6.49 -9.94
CA ALA A 197 -16.37 -7.53 -10.38
C ALA A 197 -16.16 -7.49 -11.91
N ARG A 198 -14.99 -7.91 -12.36
CA ARG A 198 -14.75 -8.27 -13.76
C ARG A 198 -14.87 -9.78 -13.91
N TRP A 199 -15.61 -10.21 -14.92
CA TRP A 199 -15.87 -11.61 -15.16
C TRP A 199 -15.94 -11.90 -16.65
N LYS A 200 -15.76 -13.15 -17.01
CA LYS A 200 -15.96 -13.66 -18.37
C LYS A 200 -16.66 -14.99 -18.34
N ILE A 201 -17.32 -15.35 -19.43
CA ILE A 201 -17.85 -16.68 -19.66
C ILE A 201 -16.78 -17.46 -20.43
N GLU A 202 -16.48 -18.67 -19.97
CA GLU A 202 -15.61 -19.61 -20.65
C GLU A 202 -16.43 -20.82 -21.12
N ASP A 203 -16.35 -21.10 -22.41
CA ASP A 203 -16.98 -22.28 -22.97
C ASP A 203 -16.15 -23.53 -22.67
N LEU A 204 -16.80 -24.57 -22.17
CA LEU A 204 -16.21 -25.84 -21.87
C LEU A 204 -16.64 -26.89 -22.90
N ALA A 205 -16.04 -28.08 -22.84
CA ALA A 205 -16.42 -29.19 -23.69
C ALA A 205 -17.90 -29.58 -23.50
N ARG A 206 -18.53 -30.10 -24.56
CA ARG A 206 -19.91 -30.65 -24.55
C ARG A 206 -20.99 -29.59 -24.27
N GLY A 207 -20.81 -28.35 -24.73
CA GLY A 207 -21.82 -27.29 -24.58
C GLY A 207 -21.96 -26.75 -23.14
N GLN A 208 -21.08 -27.13 -22.26
CA GLN A 208 -21.01 -26.56 -20.90
C GLN A 208 -20.29 -25.20 -20.91
N TRP A 209 -20.54 -24.40 -19.92
CA TRP A 209 -19.89 -23.14 -19.73
C TRP A 209 -19.68 -22.86 -18.24
N GLN A 210 -18.74 -21.95 -17.94
CA GLN A 210 -18.50 -21.48 -16.59
C GLN A 210 -18.34 -19.95 -16.57
N LEU A 211 -18.71 -19.36 -15.46
CA LEU A 211 -18.46 -17.96 -15.18
C LEU A 211 -17.13 -17.86 -14.41
N VAL A 212 -16.17 -17.12 -14.95
CA VAL A 212 -14.88 -16.88 -14.30
C VAL A 212 -14.82 -15.43 -13.83
N VAL A 213 -14.75 -15.25 -12.52
CA VAL A 213 -14.52 -13.94 -11.92
C VAL A 213 -13.02 -13.67 -11.95
N GLN A 214 -12.62 -12.61 -12.66
CA GLN A 214 -11.22 -12.24 -12.85
C GLN A 214 -10.75 -11.24 -11.81
N GLU A 215 -11.63 -10.33 -11.39
CA GLU A 215 -11.36 -9.28 -10.42
C GLU A 215 -12.56 -9.11 -9.50
N LEU A 216 -12.31 -8.86 -8.23
CA LEU A 216 -13.33 -8.61 -7.22
C LEU A 216 -13.28 -7.16 -6.74
N PRO A 217 -14.43 -6.56 -6.38
CA PRO A 217 -14.44 -5.28 -5.71
C PRO A 217 -13.68 -5.31 -4.38
N PRO A 218 -13.18 -4.17 -3.88
CA PRO A 218 -12.51 -4.11 -2.59
C PRO A 218 -13.44 -4.58 -1.46
N GLY A 219 -12.92 -5.38 -0.53
CA GLY A 219 -13.68 -5.90 0.61
C GLY A 219 -14.59 -7.09 0.29
N VAL A 220 -14.56 -7.61 -0.93
CA VAL A 220 -15.31 -8.82 -1.32
C VAL A 220 -14.36 -10.01 -1.39
N SER A 221 -14.73 -11.12 -0.79
CA SER A 221 -14.02 -12.41 -0.81
C SER A 221 -14.79 -13.47 -1.61
#